data_5893ee8199fadb7157b10f0de12dc949
#
_entry.id   5893ee8199fadb7157b10f0de12dc949
#
_cell.length_a   1.000
_cell.length_b   1.000
_cell.length_c   1.000
_cell.angle_alpha   90.00
_cell.angle_beta   90.00
_cell.angle_gamma   90.00
#
_symmetry.space_group_name_H-M   'P 1'
#
loop_
_entity.id
_entity.type
_entity.pdbx_description
1 polymer ?
#
loop_
_entity_poly.entity_id
_entity_poly.type
_entity_poly.pdbx_seq_one_letter_code
_entity_poly.pdbx_strand_id
1 'polypeptide(L)'
;MDQTYMKEKPILPLLLSMAAPMILSMLVNSLYNIIDSIFVAQISEDAMTALSLVFPIQNFVNSVAVGFGIGINVMIAFCLGAGDQLHAHKAASQGFFLSIVHGILLSITGILIMPSFLKLFTHNENILSLGLRYSNIVLLFSIIIHAEITFEKYFQAMGMMVVSMLSMLCGCILNIILDPILIFGLGPFPRLGIEGAAIATGIGQCSTLLIYLLFYIIKKPPVKIHKNLLRPEKKICARLYGVGIPAALNMALPSLLISALNAILASISETGVTILGIYYKLQTFLYLSVNGMIQGMRPIIGYNYGAKEYKRVNKIYNLALMIAFGIMAVGTALFMFTPETFMKMFTTQPSTITAGVSALRIISCGFIVSSVSVVSSGALEGLGKGNESLAVSLLRYLIIIVPLAFVLSQFFGVSGVWHSFWITEAITAIVSYIIYKKALLKK
;
A
#
# COMPACT_ATOMS: atom_id res chain seq x y z
N MET A 1 -7.68 20.82 18.59
CA MET A 1 -8.87 20.13 18.04
C MET A 1 -9.25 19.04 19.01
N ASP A 2 -10.48 19.04 19.42
CA ASP A 2 -11.00 17.97 20.30
C ASP A 2 -11.12 16.69 19.47
N GLN A 3 -10.52 15.59 19.94
CA GLN A 3 -10.49 14.29 19.25
C GLN A 3 -11.73 13.43 19.61
N THR A 4 -12.60 13.94 20.51
CA THR A 4 -13.81 13.23 20.96
C THR A 4 -14.78 12.94 19.80
N TYR A 5 -14.69 13.72 18.70
CA TYR A 5 -15.52 13.50 17.53
C TYR A 5 -15.37 12.08 16.93
N MET A 6 -14.22 11.41 17.10
CA MET A 6 -14.03 10.02 16.66
C MET A 6 -14.89 9.03 17.45
N LYS A 7 -15.24 9.41 18.70
CA LYS A 7 -16.11 8.65 19.58
C LYS A 7 -17.59 9.03 19.45
N GLU A 8 -17.89 10.30 19.16
CA GLU A 8 -19.23 10.86 19.27
C GLU A 8 -19.99 10.93 17.94
N LYS A 9 -19.32 11.28 16.83
CA LYS A 9 -19.96 11.40 15.52
C LYS A 9 -20.65 10.11 15.07
N PRO A 10 -21.78 10.20 14.31
CA PRO A 10 -22.37 9.04 13.65
C PRO A 10 -21.34 8.31 12.79
N ILE A 11 -21.34 6.97 12.80
CA ILE A 11 -20.24 6.16 12.26
C ILE A 11 -20.11 6.32 10.75
N LEU A 12 -21.23 6.33 10.00
CA LEU A 12 -21.19 6.43 8.54
C LEU A 12 -20.56 7.74 8.05
N PRO A 13 -21.04 8.94 8.48
CA PRO A 13 -20.39 10.20 8.10
C PRO A 13 -18.93 10.28 8.55
N LEU A 14 -18.61 9.73 9.74
CA LEU A 14 -17.23 9.69 10.24
C LEU A 14 -16.35 8.84 9.32
N LEU A 15 -16.74 7.61 9.01
CA LEU A 15 -15.98 6.70 8.15
C LEU A 15 -15.80 7.27 6.75
N LEU A 16 -16.87 7.82 6.14
CA LEU A 16 -16.80 8.43 4.81
C LEU A 16 -15.90 9.67 4.79
N SER A 17 -15.98 10.54 5.82
CA SER A 17 -15.12 11.72 5.90
C SER A 17 -13.63 11.40 6.01
N MET A 18 -13.29 10.21 6.50
CA MET A 18 -11.91 9.73 6.58
C MET A 18 -11.50 8.87 5.39
N ALA A 19 -12.42 8.05 4.87
CA ALA A 19 -12.12 7.16 3.76
C ALA A 19 -12.05 7.88 2.42
N ALA A 20 -12.97 8.80 2.14
CA ALA A 20 -13.04 9.48 0.83
C ALA A 20 -11.76 10.24 0.46
N PRO A 21 -11.12 11.04 1.36
CA PRO A 21 -9.84 11.66 1.06
C PRO A 21 -8.75 10.64 0.77
N MET A 22 -8.73 9.50 1.48
CA MET A 22 -7.71 8.47 1.29
C MET A 22 -7.90 7.70 -0.02
N ILE A 23 -9.14 7.39 -0.38
CA ILE A 23 -9.46 6.78 -1.69
C ILE A 23 -8.98 7.69 -2.82
N LEU A 24 -9.31 8.98 -2.75
CA LEU A 24 -8.87 9.95 -3.76
C LEU A 24 -7.35 10.05 -3.83
N SER A 25 -6.67 10.11 -2.68
CA SER A 25 -5.21 10.14 -2.61
C SER A 25 -4.58 8.91 -3.28
N MET A 26 -5.11 7.71 -3.01
CA MET A 26 -4.59 6.48 -3.60
C MET A 26 -4.82 6.42 -5.11
N LEU A 27 -5.97 6.90 -5.60
CA LEU A 27 -6.26 6.96 -7.03
C LEU A 27 -5.29 7.92 -7.75
N VAL A 28 -5.08 9.11 -7.19
CA VAL A 28 -4.13 10.08 -7.77
C VAL A 28 -2.70 9.59 -7.70
N ASN A 29 -2.31 8.94 -6.61
CA ASN A 29 -0.97 8.33 -6.49
C ASN A 29 -0.76 7.22 -7.54
N SER A 30 -1.77 6.40 -7.81
CA SER A 30 -1.69 5.38 -8.86
C SER A 30 -1.59 6.01 -10.25
N LEU A 31 -2.35 7.08 -10.49
CA LEU A 31 -2.32 7.79 -11.77
C LEU A 31 -0.96 8.44 -12.03
N TYR A 32 -0.38 9.10 -11.01
CA TYR A 32 0.93 9.71 -11.14
C TYR A 32 2.01 8.67 -11.46
N ASN A 33 2.00 7.48 -10.82
CA ASN A 33 2.95 6.41 -11.12
C ASN A 33 2.86 5.91 -12.58
N ILE A 34 1.64 5.89 -13.13
CA ILE A 34 1.44 5.54 -14.56
C ILE A 34 2.03 6.63 -15.46
N ILE A 35 1.78 7.90 -15.16
CA ILE A 35 2.26 9.04 -15.95
C ILE A 35 3.79 9.10 -15.93
N ASP A 36 4.43 8.95 -14.77
CA ASP A 36 5.89 8.88 -14.63
C ASP A 36 6.47 7.76 -15.50
N SER A 37 5.88 6.56 -15.43
CA SER A 37 6.31 5.43 -16.26
C SER A 37 6.17 5.71 -17.77
N ILE A 38 5.14 6.45 -18.20
CA ILE A 38 4.95 6.84 -19.59
C ILE A 38 6.07 7.80 -20.04
N PHE A 39 6.43 8.77 -19.21
CA PHE A 39 7.54 9.69 -19.54
C PHE A 39 8.89 8.97 -19.60
N VAL A 40 9.16 8.06 -18.67
CA VAL A 40 10.40 7.25 -18.70
C VAL A 40 10.45 6.35 -19.93
N ALA A 41 9.33 5.75 -20.35
CA ALA A 41 9.25 4.93 -21.55
C ALA A 41 9.58 5.72 -22.84
N GLN A 42 9.33 7.03 -22.85
CA GLN A 42 9.67 7.91 -23.98
C GLN A 42 11.18 8.25 -24.05
N ILE A 43 11.96 7.96 -23.01
CA ILE A 43 13.42 8.16 -23.03
C ILE A 43 14.07 7.10 -23.92
N SER A 44 13.87 5.83 -23.57
CA SER A 44 14.33 4.63 -24.30
C SER A 44 13.75 3.36 -23.67
N GLU A 45 13.78 2.24 -24.42
CA GLU A 45 13.43 0.91 -23.88
C GLU A 45 14.38 0.49 -22.76
N ASP A 46 15.67 0.81 -22.86
CA ASP A 46 16.67 0.54 -21.82
C ASP A 46 16.35 1.29 -20.53
N ALA A 47 15.88 2.55 -20.62
CA ALA A 47 15.48 3.34 -19.44
C ALA A 47 14.26 2.72 -18.74
N MET A 48 13.27 2.26 -19.51
CA MET A 48 12.10 1.59 -18.95
C MET A 48 12.45 0.24 -18.31
N THR A 49 13.38 -0.50 -18.92
CA THR A 49 13.91 -1.75 -18.36
C THR A 49 14.67 -1.47 -17.08
N ALA A 50 15.53 -0.46 -17.04
CA ALA A 50 16.27 -0.06 -15.85
C ALA A 50 15.33 0.33 -14.70
N LEU A 51 14.29 1.14 -14.97
CA LEU A 51 13.26 1.49 -13.99
C LEU A 51 12.59 0.25 -13.43
N SER A 52 12.20 -0.70 -14.28
CA SER A 52 11.55 -1.94 -13.89
C SER A 52 12.43 -2.81 -12.98
N LEU A 53 13.74 -2.86 -13.24
CA LEU A 53 14.71 -3.60 -12.42
C LEU A 53 14.95 -2.93 -11.05
N VAL A 54 14.88 -1.60 -10.96
CA VAL A 54 15.03 -0.86 -9.69
C VAL A 54 13.77 -0.91 -8.83
N PHE A 55 12.59 -1.02 -9.46
CA PHE A 55 11.30 -0.97 -8.80
C PHE A 55 11.14 -1.90 -7.57
N PRO A 56 11.61 -3.16 -7.55
CA PRO A 56 11.50 -4.01 -6.37
C PRO A 56 12.16 -3.43 -5.12
N ILE A 57 13.32 -2.80 -5.27
CA ILE A 57 14.05 -2.18 -4.15
C ILE A 57 13.32 -0.91 -3.67
N GLN A 58 12.83 -0.08 -4.61
CA GLN A 58 11.98 1.06 -4.25
C GLN A 58 10.73 0.63 -3.50
N ASN A 59 10.05 -0.41 -3.97
CA ASN A 59 8.86 -0.94 -3.32
C ASN A 59 9.17 -1.50 -1.93
N PHE A 60 10.33 -2.11 -1.73
CA PHE A 60 10.78 -2.55 -0.41
C PHE A 60 10.98 -1.38 0.55
N VAL A 61 11.67 -0.31 0.11
CA VAL A 61 11.84 0.93 0.91
C VAL A 61 10.50 1.52 1.30
N ASN A 62 9.57 1.65 0.34
CA ASN A 62 8.21 2.13 0.60
C ASN A 62 7.45 1.22 1.57
N SER A 63 7.56 -0.09 1.42
CA SER A 63 6.86 -1.06 2.30
C SER A 63 7.33 -0.94 3.75
N VAL A 64 8.64 -0.74 3.98
CA VAL A 64 9.18 -0.50 5.32
C VAL A 64 8.65 0.81 5.89
N ALA A 65 8.68 1.90 5.11
CA ALA A 65 8.21 3.21 5.55
C ALA A 65 6.71 3.20 5.89
N VAL A 66 5.87 2.66 5.00
CA VAL A 66 4.41 2.58 5.19
C VAL A 66 4.07 1.64 6.35
N GLY A 67 4.70 0.46 6.39
CA GLY A 67 4.45 -0.53 7.45
C GLY A 67 4.77 0.04 8.82
N PHE A 68 5.96 0.62 8.99
CA PHE A 68 6.35 1.25 10.26
C PHE A 68 5.45 2.45 10.59
N GLY A 69 5.08 3.24 9.58
CA GLY A 69 4.11 4.34 9.71
C GLY A 69 2.74 3.88 10.20
N ILE A 70 2.25 2.70 9.77
CA ILE A 70 1.01 2.10 10.30
C ILE A 70 1.14 1.82 11.79
N GLY A 71 2.31 1.33 12.26
CA GLY A 71 2.58 1.16 13.69
C GLY A 71 2.47 2.46 14.47
N ILE A 72 3.03 3.55 13.92
CA ILE A 72 2.92 4.91 14.52
C ILE A 72 1.46 5.36 14.57
N ASN A 73 0.73 5.23 13.46
CA ASN A 73 -0.67 5.62 13.35
C ASN A 73 -1.54 4.93 14.42
N VAL A 74 -1.44 3.61 14.48
CA VAL A 74 -2.26 2.80 15.40
C VAL A 74 -1.94 3.13 16.86
N MET A 75 -0.65 3.28 17.19
CA MET A 75 -0.27 3.59 18.57
C MET A 75 -0.71 4.98 19.01
N ILE A 76 -0.56 6.00 18.15
CA ILE A 76 -1.03 7.37 18.45
C ILE A 76 -2.55 7.36 18.61
N ALA A 77 -3.30 6.76 17.68
CA ALA A 77 -4.76 6.72 17.73
C ALA A 77 -5.26 6.00 18.99
N PHE A 78 -4.65 4.88 19.35
CA PHE A 78 -4.96 4.15 20.59
C PHE A 78 -4.71 5.00 21.84
N CYS A 79 -3.54 5.65 21.94
CA CYS A 79 -3.20 6.48 23.09
C CYS A 79 -4.14 7.69 23.23
N LEU A 80 -4.51 8.32 22.11
CA LEU A 80 -5.49 9.41 22.12
C LEU A 80 -6.87 8.94 22.61
N GLY A 81 -7.32 7.78 22.15
CA GLY A 81 -8.57 7.18 22.61
C GLY A 81 -8.55 6.81 24.11
N ALA A 82 -7.41 6.36 24.61
CA ALA A 82 -7.20 6.06 26.03
C ALA A 82 -7.00 7.32 26.91
N GLY A 83 -6.93 8.51 26.33
CA GLY A 83 -6.62 9.76 27.07
C GLY A 83 -5.15 9.89 27.48
N ASP A 84 -4.26 9.05 26.96
CA ASP A 84 -2.86 8.99 27.33
C ASP A 84 -2.01 9.86 26.37
N GLN A 85 -2.04 11.15 26.61
CA GLN A 85 -1.32 12.15 25.82
C GLN A 85 0.20 11.93 25.84
N LEU A 86 0.77 11.53 27.00
CA LEU A 86 2.22 11.36 27.11
C LEU A 86 2.71 10.23 26.19
N HIS A 87 2.05 9.08 26.19
CA HIS A 87 2.43 7.99 25.30
C HIS A 87 2.13 8.28 23.84
N ALA A 88 1.12 9.11 23.51
CA ALA A 88 0.90 9.60 22.16
C ALA A 88 2.07 10.48 21.69
N HIS A 89 2.57 11.42 22.52
CA HIS A 89 3.76 12.22 22.22
C HIS A 89 5.02 11.36 22.05
N LYS A 90 5.21 10.36 22.93
CA LYS A 90 6.34 9.41 22.82
C LYS A 90 6.25 8.60 21.52
N ALA A 91 5.08 8.07 21.17
CA ALA A 91 4.90 7.32 19.94
C ALA A 91 5.21 8.16 18.69
N ALA A 92 4.77 9.42 18.65
CA ALA A 92 5.08 10.33 17.57
C ALA A 92 6.59 10.67 17.51
N SER A 93 7.22 11.01 18.66
CA SER A 93 8.61 11.43 18.71
C SER A 93 9.57 10.28 18.40
N GLN A 94 9.41 9.15 19.07
CA GLN A 94 10.25 7.96 18.84
C GLN A 94 10.00 7.34 17.48
N GLY A 95 8.73 7.32 17.03
CA GLY A 95 8.36 6.85 15.69
C GLY A 95 9.03 7.69 14.60
N PHE A 96 9.01 9.02 14.71
CA PHE A 96 9.70 9.91 13.77
C PHE A 96 11.22 9.66 13.77
N PHE A 97 11.85 9.60 14.95
CA PHE A 97 13.28 9.32 15.07
C PHE A 97 13.66 7.98 14.41
N LEU A 98 12.95 6.91 14.72
CA LEU A 98 13.21 5.59 14.17
C LEU A 98 12.97 5.53 12.65
N SER A 99 11.95 6.23 12.14
CA SER A 99 11.72 6.35 10.69
C SER A 99 12.90 7.00 9.98
N ILE A 100 13.47 8.07 10.54
CA ILE A 100 14.67 8.70 9.96
C ILE A 100 15.85 7.71 9.96
N VAL A 101 16.03 6.98 11.06
CA VAL A 101 17.08 5.93 11.15
C VAL A 101 16.87 4.86 10.07
N HIS A 102 15.62 4.38 9.86
CA HIS A 102 15.32 3.43 8.78
C HIS A 102 15.64 4.03 7.41
N GLY A 103 15.24 5.28 7.16
CA GLY A 103 15.52 5.97 5.91
C GLY A 103 17.02 6.06 5.62
N ILE A 104 17.83 6.40 6.62
CA ILE A 104 19.31 6.44 6.51
C ILE A 104 19.87 5.05 6.24
N LEU A 105 19.45 4.04 7.01
CA LEU A 105 19.94 2.67 6.85
C LEU A 105 19.60 2.12 5.46
N LEU A 106 18.36 2.31 5.00
CA LEU A 106 17.91 1.82 3.71
C LEU A 106 18.54 2.59 2.54
N SER A 107 18.81 3.90 2.71
CA SER A 107 19.57 4.67 1.74
C SER A 107 20.98 4.09 1.56
N ILE A 108 21.72 3.94 2.66
CA ILE A 108 23.11 3.43 2.62
C ILE A 108 23.14 2.00 2.10
N THR A 109 22.36 1.09 2.69
CA THR A 109 22.36 -0.32 2.30
C THR A 109 21.86 -0.52 0.89
N GLY A 110 20.82 0.22 0.47
CA GLY A 110 20.29 0.17 -0.88
C GLY A 110 21.31 0.60 -1.92
N ILE A 111 22.01 1.72 -1.73
CA ILE A 111 23.07 2.19 -2.64
C ILE A 111 24.22 1.17 -2.73
N LEU A 112 24.63 0.58 -1.62
CA LEU A 112 25.71 -0.41 -1.60
C LEU A 112 25.34 -1.73 -2.28
N ILE A 113 24.09 -2.18 -2.14
CA ILE A 113 23.62 -3.46 -2.68
C ILE A 113 23.22 -3.32 -4.17
N MET A 114 22.75 -2.15 -4.60
CA MET A 114 22.19 -1.97 -5.93
C MET A 114 23.08 -2.43 -7.10
N PRO A 115 24.40 -2.17 -7.13
CA PRO A 115 25.25 -2.64 -8.23
C PRO A 115 25.24 -4.17 -8.36
N SER A 116 25.36 -4.87 -7.25
CA SER A 116 25.32 -6.35 -7.23
C SER A 116 23.93 -6.88 -7.58
N PHE A 117 22.89 -6.23 -7.09
CA PHE A 117 21.51 -6.59 -7.37
C PHE A 117 21.17 -6.49 -8.86
N LEU A 118 21.50 -5.38 -9.52
CA LEU A 118 21.22 -5.19 -10.94
C LEU A 118 22.01 -6.18 -11.82
N LYS A 119 23.26 -6.49 -11.47
CA LYS A 119 24.08 -7.49 -12.18
C LYS A 119 23.49 -8.91 -12.15
N LEU A 120 22.60 -9.23 -11.21
CA LEU A 120 21.91 -10.52 -11.21
C LEU A 120 20.88 -10.64 -12.35
N PHE A 121 20.38 -9.51 -12.86
CA PHE A 121 19.28 -9.48 -13.82
C PHE A 121 19.70 -9.00 -15.22
N THR A 122 20.81 -8.26 -15.34
CA THR A 122 21.26 -7.76 -16.62
C THR A 122 22.77 -7.71 -16.73
N HIS A 123 23.26 -8.02 -17.94
CA HIS A 123 24.67 -7.84 -18.34
C HIS A 123 24.82 -6.67 -19.34
N ASN A 124 23.73 -5.99 -19.71
CA ASN A 124 23.78 -4.82 -20.57
C ASN A 124 24.28 -3.63 -19.76
N GLU A 125 25.49 -3.13 -20.11
CA GLU A 125 26.13 -2.03 -19.40
C GLU A 125 25.33 -0.73 -19.43
N ASN A 126 24.56 -0.47 -20.52
CA ASN A 126 23.71 0.70 -20.62
C ASN A 126 22.56 0.65 -19.62
N ILE A 127 21.84 -0.49 -19.55
CA ILE A 127 20.75 -0.70 -18.56
C ILE A 127 21.31 -0.63 -17.14
N LEU A 128 22.47 -1.24 -16.88
CA LEU A 128 23.13 -1.18 -15.58
C LEU A 128 23.46 0.27 -15.18
N SER A 129 24.06 1.03 -16.10
CA SER A 129 24.41 2.44 -15.87
C SER A 129 23.18 3.30 -15.60
N LEU A 130 22.12 3.17 -16.41
CA LEU A 130 20.85 3.89 -16.23
C LEU A 130 20.20 3.52 -14.90
N GLY A 131 20.16 2.23 -14.56
CA GLY A 131 19.60 1.74 -13.28
C GLY A 131 20.33 2.28 -12.06
N LEU A 132 21.68 2.34 -12.10
CA LEU A 132 22.49 2.89 -11.03
C LEU A 132 22.30 4.40 -10.87
N ARG A 133 22.26 5.14 -11.98
CA ARG A 133 22.04 6.59 -11.98
C ARG A 133 20.69 6.94 -11.38
N TYR A 134 19.63 6.24 -11.79
CA TYR A 134 18.29 6.41 -11.25
C TYR A 134 18.21 6.02 -9.78
N SER A 135 18.64 4.80 -9.44
CA SER A 135 18.50 4.26 -8.09
C SER A 135 19.29 5.01 -7.02
N ASN A 136 20.50 5.49 -7.34
CA ASN A 136 21.30 6.27 -6.40
C ASN A 136 20.56 7.54 -5.97
N ILE A 137 19.90 8.22 -6.90
CA ILE A 137 19.12 9.43 -6.58
C ILE A 137 17.90 9.05 -5.73
N VAL A 138 17.10 8.10 -6.18
CA VAL A 138 15.87 7.71 -5.46
C VAL A 138 16.17 7.17 -4.06
N LEU A 139 17.25 6.40 -3.91
CA LEU A 139 17.65 5.87 -2.61
C LEU A 139 18.18 6.94 -1.66
N LEU A 140 18.80 8.02 -2.14
CA LEU A 140 19.12 9.18 -1.32
C LEU A 140 17.87 9.85 -0.75
N PHE A 141 16.77 9.89 -1.52
CA PHE A 141 15.48 10.41 -1.05
C PHE A 141 14.75 9.47 -0.06
N SER A 142 15.26 8.27 0.23
CA SER A 142 14.64 7.36 1.21
C SER A 142 14.42 8.01 2.57
N ILE A 143 15.29 8.91 3.00
CA ILE A 143 15.15 9.65 4.26
C ILE A 143 13.91 10.54 4.21
N ILE A 144 13.70 11.24 3.09
CA ILE A 144 12.55 12.10 2.85
C ILE A 144 11.27 11.29 2.79
N ILE A 145 11.28 10.15 2.08
CA ILE A 145 10.15 9.21 2.01
C ILE A 145 9.72 8.75 3.41
N HIS A 146 10.67 8.37 4.25
CA HIS A 146 10.38 7.92 5.61
C HIS A 146 9.82 9.05 6.48
N ALA A 147 10.35 10.27 6.35
CA ALA A 147 9.82 11.44 7.05
C ALA A 147 8.41 11.79 6.59
N GLU A 148 8.19 11.84 5.26
CA GLU A 148 6.90 12.15 4.65
C GLU A 148 5.82 11.17 5.08
N ILE A 149 6.06 9.86 4.92
CA ILE A 149 5.12 8.80 5.29
C ILE A 149 4.84 8.82 6.80
N THR A 150 5.85 9.14 7.63
CA THR A 150 5.64 9.31 9.06
C THR A 150 4.67 10.44 9.35
N PHE A 151 4.83 11.62 8.73
CA PHE A 151 3.88 12.71 8.89
C PHE A 151 2.50 12.39 8.31
N GLU A 152 2.44 11.67 7.19
CA GLU A 152 1.17 11.16 6.65
C GLU A 152 0.42 10.34 7.71
N LYS A 153 1.07 9.31 8.25
CA LYS A 153 0.46 8.41 9.24
C LYS A 153 0.20 9.09 10.58
N TYR A 154 1.01 10.05 10.95
CA TYR A 154 0.82 10.92 12.10
C TYR A 154 -0.47 11.76 11.98
N PHE A 155 -0.69 12.45 10.86
CA PHE A 155 -1.90 13.22 10.63
C PHE A 155 -3.14 12.33 10.51
N GLN A 156 -3.01 11.18 9.85
CA GLN A 156 -4.07 10.17 9.76
C GLN A 156 -4.49 9.67 11.15
N ALA A 157 -3.54 9.42 12.06
CA ALA A 157 -3.82 8.98 13.43
C ALA A 157 -4.73 9.94 14.21
N MET A 158 -4.64 11.21 13.90
CA MET A 158 -5.47 12.27 14.50
C MET A 158 -6.73 12.57 13.67
N GLY A 159 -7.03 11.76 12.64
CA GLY A 159 -8.19 11.96 11.76
C GLY A 159 -8.10 13.12 10.80
N MET A 160 -6.92 13.69 10.60
CA MET A 160 -6.69 14.82 9.70
C MET A 160 -6.43 14.35 8.25
N MET A 161 -7.33 13.50 7.71
CA MET A 161 -7.17 12.86 6.40
C MET A 161 -7.08 13.86 5.25
N VAL A 162 -7.78 14.99 5.34
CA VAL A 162 -7.72 16.04 4.32
C VAL A 162 -6.32 16.65 4.23
N VAL A 163 -5.61 16.78 5.36
CA VAL A 163 -4.21 17.23 5.36
C VAL A 163 -3.35 16.23 4.58
N SER A 164 -3.52 14.94 4.86
CA SER A 164 -2.77 13.89 4.14
C SER A 164 -3.07 13.92 2.65
N MET A 165 -4.34 14.04 2.27
CA MET A 165 -4.77 14.15 0.87
C MET A 165 -4.14 15.35 0.17
N LEU A 166 -4.27 16.55 0.74
CA LEU A 166 -3.76 17.78 0.12
C LEU A 166 -2.24 17.76 -0.03
N SER A 167 -1.52 17.29 0.98
CA SER A 167 -0.05 17.18 0.93
C SER A 167 0.38 16.24 -0.19
N MET A 168 -0.21 15.04 -0.27
CA MET A 168 0.09 14.06 -1.31
C MET A 168 -0.29 14.58 -2.71
N LEU A 169 -1.47 15.19 -2.87
CA LEU A 169 -1.90 15.76 -4.15
C LEU A 169 -0.91 16.80 -4.68
N CYS A 170 -0.45 17.71 -3.81
CA CYS A 170 0.51 18.73 -4.21
C CYS A 170 1.83 18.10 -4.68
N GLY A 171 2.34 17.08 -3.98
CA GLY A 171 3.55 16.37 -4.39
C GLY A 171 3.38 15.65 -5.73
N CYS A 172 2.26 14.94 -5.93
CA CYS A 172 1.95 14.26 -7.18
C CYS A 172 1.83 15.24 -8.35
N ILE A 173 1.11 16.36 -8.18
CA ILE A 173 0.95 17.38 -9.22
C ILE A 173 2.31 18.00 -9.58
N LEU A 174 3.12 18.33 -8.57
CA LEU A 174 4.45 18.90 -8.82
C LEU A 174 5.34 17.92 -9.56
N ASN A 175 5.32 16.64 -9.20
CA ASN A 175 6.07 15.60 -9.90
C ASN A 175 5.64 15.51 -11.38
N ILE A 176 4.34 15.39 -11.67
CA ILE A 176 3.80 15.32 -13.04
C ILE A 176 4.24 16.53 -13.89
N ILE A 177 4.34 17.71 -13.28
CA ILE A 177 4.81 18.93 -13.98
C ILE A 177 6.32 18.88 -14.20
N LEU A 178 7.09 18.43 -13.22
CA LEU A 178 8.55 18.42 -13.26
C LEU A 178 9.12 17.28 -14.13
N ASP A 179 8.42 16.16 -14.26
CA ASP A 179 8.86 15.02 -15.06
C ASP A 179 9.21 15.44 -16.50
N PRO A 180 8.31 16.00 -17.33
CA PRO A 180 8.65 16.39 -18.68
C PRO A 180 9.70 17.51 -18.72
N ILE A 181 9.73 18.40 -17.75
CA ILE A 181 10.70 19.51 -17.69
C ILE A 181 12.11 18.98 -17.49
N LEU A 182 12.30 18.08 -16.51
CA LEU A 182 13.64 17.57 -16.17
C LEU A 182 14.09 16.40 -17.06
N ILE A 183 13.15 15.56 -17.49
CA ILE A 183 13.46 14.44 -18.39
C ILE A 183 13.90 14.95 -19.75
N PHE A 184 13.12 15.84 -20.37
CA PHE A 184 13.34 16.27 -21.74
C PHE A 184 14.11 17.60 -21.88
N GLY A 185 14.30 18.32 -20.77
CA GLY A 185 15.01 19.61 -20.77
C GLY A 185 14.16 20.74 -21.35
N LEU A 186 12.94 20.92 -20.84
CA LEU A 186 12.05 21.98 -21.29
C LEU A 186 12.39 23.31 -20.61
N GLY A 187 12.37 24.39 -21.39
CA GLY A 187 12.70 25.74 -20.92
C GLY A 187 14.18 25.91 -20.58
N PRO A 188 14.56 26.49 -19.43
CA PRO A 188 15.95 26.75 -19.04
C PRO A 188 16.68 25.53 -18.44
N PHE A 189 16.01 24.37 -18.34
CA PHE A 189 16.54 23.19 -17.67
C PHE A 189 17.30 22.27 -18.65
N PRO A 190 18.43 21.67 -18.22
CA PRO A 190 19.14 20.69 -19.03
C PRO A 190 18.33 19.39 -19.14
N ARG A 191 18.51 18.66 -20.23
CA ARG A 191 17.96 17.32 -20.43
C ARG A 191 18.68 16.32 -19.54
N LEU A 192 18.00 15.85 -18.48
CA LEU A 192 18.57 14.92 -17.50
C LEU A 192 18.19 13.45 -17.75
N GLY A 193 17.21 13.17 -18.62
CA GLY A 193 16.76 11.81 -18.90
C GLY A 193 16.24 11.11 -17.65
N ILE A 194 16.71 9.88 -17.41
CA ILE A 194 16.23 9.04 -16.27
C ILE A 194 16.57 9.65 -14.90
N GLU A 195 17.66 10.40 -14.80
CA GLU A 195 17.98 11.14 -13.57
C GLU A 195 16.96 12.24 -13.30
N GLY A 196 16.45 12.87 -14.38
CA GLY A 196 15.38 13.87 -14.30
C GLY A 196 14.11 13.31 -13.65
N ALA A 197 13.69 12.10 -14.03
CA ALA A 197 12.58 11.40 -13.41
C ALA A 197 12.82 11.15 -11.91
N ALA A 198 14.01 10.66 -11.53
CA ALA A 198 14.37 10.43 -10.15
C ALA A 198 14.37 11.72 -9.29
N ILE A 199 14.89 12.82 -9.85
CA ILE A 199 14.92 14.13 -9.19
C ILE A 199 13.51 14.70 -9.07
N ALA A 200 12.68 14.63 -10.11
CA ALA A 200 11.31 15.10 -10.09
C ALA A 200 10.49 14.38 -9.00
N THR A 201 10.63 13.05 -8.91
CA THR A 201 10.03 12.24 -7.84
C THR A 201 10.51 12.71 -6.45
N GLY A 202 11.81 12.91 -6.28
CA GLY A 202 12.38 13.38 -5.02
C GLY A 202 11.90 14.79 -4.63
N ILE A 203 11.80 15.72 -5.58
CA ILE A 203 11.25 17.07 -5.35
C ILE A 203 9.77 16.99 -4.98
N GLY A 204 8.98 16.14 -5.65
CA GLY A 204 7.59 15.88 -5.29
C GLY A 204 7.44 15.45 -3.83
N GLN A 205 8.25 14.48 -3.39
CA GLN A 205 8.27 13.98 -2.01
C GLN A 205 8.72 15.06 -1.01
N CYS A 206 9.75 15.85 -1.36
CA CYS A 206 10.14 17.01 -0.54
C CYS A 206 9.01 18.02 -0.39
N SER A 207 8.30 18.30 -1.47
CA SER A 207 7.14 19.22 -1.45
C SER A 207 6.04 18.69 -0.54
N THR A 208 5.70 17.41 -0.65
CA THR A 208 4.73 16.74 0.24
C THR A 208 5.14 16.90 1.71
N LEU A 209 6.41 16.61 2.03
CA LEU A 209 6.94 16.77 3.39
C LEU A 209 6.87 18.23 3.87
N LEU A 210 7.24 19.18 3.03
CA LEU A 210 7.19 20.61 3.37
C LEU A 210 5.76 21.06 3.69
N ILE A 211 4.77 20.59 2.94
CA ILE A 211 3.36 20.87 3.18
C ILE A 211 2.91 20.25 4.52
N TYR A 212 3.31 19.01 4.83
CA TYR A 212 3.05 18.42 6.14
C TYR A 212 3.66 19.26 7.28
N LEU A 213 4.90 19.72 7.12
CA LEU A 213 5.56 20.58 8.13
C LEU A 213 4.81 21.91 8.28
N LEU A 214 4.36 22.50 7.19
CA LEU A 214 3.56 23.72 7.20
C LEU A 214 2.25 23.51 7.98
N PHE A 215 1.52 22.42 7.69
CA PHE A 215 0.32 22.09 8.44
C PHE A 215 0.61 21.77 9.91
N TYR A 216 1.75 21.16 10.24
CA TYR A 216 2.18 20.90 11.61
C TYR A 216 2.34 22.21 12.39
N ILE A 217 2.93 23.23 11.78
CA ILE A 217 3.13 24.55 12.40
C ILE A 217 1.80 25.32 12.53
N ILE A 218 0.98 25.35 11.45
CA ILE A 218 -0.26 26.14 11.41
C ILE A 218 -1.35 25.53 12.27
N LYS A 219 -1.60 24.22 12.13
CA LYS A 219 -2.74 23.54 12.80
C LYS A 219 -2.48 23.20 14.25
N LYS A 220 -1.21 23.27 14.71
CA LYS A 220 -0.80 22.95 16.10
C LYS A 220 -1.50 21.70 16.62
N PRO A 221 -1.23 20.51 16.03
CA PRO A 221 -1.94 19.28 16.35
C PRO A 221 -1.83 18.92 17.83
N PRO A 222 -2.77 18.15 18.39
CA PRO A 222 -2.81 17.79 19.81
C PRO A 222 -1.62 16.92 20.25
N VAL A 223 -1.11 16.09 19.36
CA VAL A 223 0.12 15.32 19.59
C VAL A 223 1.31 16.11 19.06
N LYS A 224 2.38 16.17 19.79
CA LYS A 224 3.58 16.92 19.40
C LYS A 224 4.81 16.03 19.40
N ILE A 225 5.74 16.30 18.49
CA ILE A 225 7.07 15.69 18.45
C ILE A 225 7.97 16.55 19.35
N HIS A 226 8.48 15.96 20.43
CA HIS A 226 9.34 16.64 21.40
C HIS A 226 10.76 16.09 21.33
N LYS A 227 11.75 16.97 21.29
CA LYS A 227 13.18 16.59 21.29
C LYS A 227 13.57 15.73 22.50
N ASN A 228 12.99 16.01 23.66
CA ASN A 228 13.28 15.27 24.89
C ASN A 228 12.68 13.86 24.93
N LEU A 229 11.77 13.54 24.00
CA LEU A 229 11.09 12.24 23.91
C LEU A 229 11.59 11.38 22.74
N LEU A 230 12.65 11.79 22.06
CA LEU A 230 13.19 11.04 20.91
C LEU A 230 13.91 9.75 21.31
N ARG A 231 14.38 9.64 22.55
CA ARG A 231 15.13 8.47 23.03
C ARG A 231 14.23 7.22 22.99
N PRO A 232 14.62 6.15 22.24
CA PRO A 232 13.82 4.95 22.13
C PRO A 232 13.61 4.25 23.48
N GLU A 233 12.36 3.95 23.79
CA GLU A 233 11.96 3.15 24.95
C GLU A 233 11.50 1.76 24.48
N LYS A 234 12.03 0.69 25.07
CA LYS A 234 11.74 -0.69 24.69
C LYS A 234 10.23 -0.99 24.56
N LYS A 235 9.40 -0.48 25.48
CA LYS A 235 7.95 -0.69 25.46
C LYS A 235 7.27 0.00 24.28
N ILE A 236 7.70 1.21 23.94
CA ILE A 236 7.17 1.98 22.79
C ILE A 236 7.61 1.29 21.50
N CYS A 237 8.91 1.04 21.36
CA CYS A 237 9.47 0.35 20.20
C CYS A 237 8.79 -1.00 19.95
N ALA A 238 8.61 -1.82 20.99
CA ALA A 238 7.95 -3.11 20.85
C ALA A 238 6.52 -3.00 20.30
N ARG A 239 5.76 -1.96 20.67
CA ARG A 239 4.43 -1.71 20.12
C ARG A 239 4.47 -1.20 18.68
N LEU A 240 5.38 -0.26 18.37
CA LEU A 240 5.55 0.27 17.01
C LEU A 240 5.92 -0.86 16.03
N TYR A 241 6.95 -1.64 16.37
CA TYR A 241 7.41 -2.76 15.55
C TYR A 241 6.43 -3.94 15.53
N GLY A 242 5.70 -4.18 16.62
CA GLY A 242 4.70 -5.25 16.70
C GLY A 242 3.53 -5.09 15.72
N VAL A 243 3.30 -3.88 15.22
CA VAL A 243 2.35 -3.62 14.13
C VAL A 243 3.09 -3.30 12.84
N GLY A 244 4.18 -2.53 12.92
CA GLY A 244 4.90 -2.04 11.76
C GLY A 244 5.57 -3.12 10.92
N ILE A 245 6.26 -4.09 11.54
CA ILE A 245 6.90 -5.19 10.81
C ILE A 245 5.85 -6.07 10.12
N PRO A 246 4.80 -6.57 10.80
CA PRO A 246 3.73 -7.30 10.13
C PRO A 246 3.09 -6.53 8.99
N ALA A 247 2.84 -5.23 9.15
CA ALA A 247 2.25 -4.41 8.10
C ALA A 247 3.18 -4.25 6.89
N ALA A 248 4.50 -4.08 7.10
CA ALA A 248 5.47 -4.04 6.01
C ALA A 248 5.53 -5.37 5.25
N LEU A 249 5.52 -6.49 5.96
CA LEU A 249 5.47 -7.82 5.35
C LEU A 249 4.18 -8.03 4.56
N ASN A 250 3.02 -7.60 5.09
CA ASN A 250 1.74 -7.66 4.38
C ASN A 250 1.79 -6.98 3.01
N MET A 251 2.55 -5.90 2.88
CA MET A 251 2.71 -5.19 1.60
C MET A 251 3.59 -5.93 0.59
N ALA A 252 4.50 -6.79 1.04
CA ALA A 252 5.36 -7.59 0.18
C ALA A 252 4.68 -8.88 -0.33
N LEU A 253 3.73 -9.44 0.44
CA LEU A 253 3.10 -10.73 0.14
C LEU A 253 2.42 -10.81 -1.24
N PRO A 254 1.72 -9.78 -1.75
CA PRO A 254 1.15 -9.83 -3.11
C PRO A 254 2.18 -10.05 -4.20
N SER A 255 3.38 -9.47 -4.07
CA SER A 255 4.46 -9.66 -5.06
C SER A 255 4.98 -11.10 -5.05
N LEU A 256 5.10 -11.71 -3.87
CA LEU A 256 5.47 -13.13 -3.75
C LEU A 256 4.41 -14.05 -4.34
N LEU A 257 3.12 -13.75 -4.12
CA LEU A 257 2.02 -14.48 -4.74
C LEU A 257 2.10 -14.41 -6.27
N ILE A 258 2.25 -13.21 -6.84
CA ILE A 258 2.33 -13.02 -8.29
C ILE A 258 3.49 -13.84 -8.86
N SER A 259 4.65 -13.81 -8.23
CA SER A 259 5.82 -14.57 -8.65
C SER A 259 5.56 -16.09 -8.61
N ALA A 260 4.95 -16.59 -7.55
CA ALA A 260 4.63 -18.01 -7.41
C ALA A 260 3.60 -18.48 -8.44
N LEU A 261 2.54 -17.70 -8.67
CA LEU A 261 1.52 -18.03 -9.68
C LEU A 261 2.07 -17.93 -11.10
N ASN A 262 2.94 -16.95 -11.39
CA ASN A 262 3.63 -16.88 -12.67
C ASN A 262 4.50 -18.12 -12.90
N ALA A 263 5.23 -18.60 -11.90
CA ALA A 263 6.02 -19.82 -12.03
C ALA A 263 5.16 -21.05 -12.32
N ILE A 264 4.00 -21.20 -11.67
CA ILE A 264 3.05 -22.28 -11.94
C ILE A 264 2.48 -22.15 -13.36
N LEU A 265 2.03 -20.96 -13.77
CA LEU A 265 1.42 -20.74 -15.08
C LEU A 265 2.43 -20.87 -16.22
N ALA A 266 3.66 -20.39 -16.06
CA ALA A 266 4.70 -20.48 -17.08
C ALA A 266 5.03 -21.93 -17.45
N SER A 267 4.88 -22.88 -16.52
CA SER A 267 5.05 -24.31 -16.81
C SER A 267 3.90 -24.94 -17.60
N ILE A 268 2.77 -24.22 -17.76
CA ILE A 268 1.55 -24.75 -18.39
C ILE A 268 1.18 -23.96 -19.65
N SER A 269 1.24 -22.60 -19.59
CA SER A 269 0.75 -21.73 -20.66
C SER A 269 1.28 -20.30 -20.52
N GLU A 270 2.01 -19.82 -21.53
CA GLU A 270 2.43 -18.41 -21.61
C GLU A 270 1.23 -17.44 -21.66
N THR A 271 0.14 -17.86 -22.33
CA THR A 271 -1.12 -17.11 -22.35
C THR A 271 -1.69 -16.93 -20.95
N GLY A 272 -1.55 -17.96 -20.08
CA GLY A 272 -1.96 -17.87 -18.67
C GLY A 272 -1.20 -16.80 -17.90
N VAL A 273 0.11 -16.67 -18.11
CA VAL A 273 0.95 -15.61 -17.51
C VAL A 273 0.48 -14.23 -17.96
N THR A 274 0.22 -14.06 -19.25
CA THR A 274 -0.30 -12.81 -19.81
C THR A 274 -1.64 -12.41 -19.18
N ILE A 275 -2.57 -13.37 -19.07
CA ILE A 275 -3.89 -13.15 -18.45
C ILE A 275 -3.76 -12.77 -16.99
N LEU A 276 -2.87 -13.43 -16.23
CA LEU A 276 -2.61 -13.08 -14.82
C LEU A 276 -2.11 -11.64 -14.68
N GLY A 277 -1.19 -11.22 -15.56
CA GLY A 277 -0.69 -9.85 -15.59
C GLY A 277 -1.79 -8.81 -15.85
N ILE A 278 -2.68 -9.07 -16.81
CA ILE A 278 -3.83 -8.23 -17.12
C ILE A 278 -4.79 -8.17 -15.91
N TYR A 279 -5.09 -9.32 -15.33
CA TYR A 279 -5.96 -9.42 -14.15
C TYR A 279 -5.42 -8.55 -12.99
N TYR A 280 -4.14 -8.63 -12.65
CA TYR A 280 -3.58 -7.82 -11.55
C TYR A 280 -3.62 -6.32 -11.82
N LYS A 281 -3.43 -5.89 -13.05
CA LYS A 281 -3.60 -4.47 -13.42
C LYS A 281 -5.03 -4.00 -13.19
N LEU A 282 -6.01 -4.79 -13.61
CA LEU A 282 -7.44 -4.47 -13.42
C LEU A 282 -7.85 -4.53 -11.95
N GLN A 283 -7.41 -5.55 -11.21
CA GLN A 283 -7.68 -5.73 -9.79
C GLN A 283 -7.17 -4.54 -8.95
N THR A 284 -6.01 -3.99 -9.31
CA THR A 284 -5.40 -2.88 -8.56
C THR A 284 -6.37 -1.71 -8.40
N PHE A 285 -7.08 -1.30 -9.45
CA PHE A 285 -8.03 -0.20 -9.38
C PHE A 285 -9.18 -0.47 -8.40
N LEU A 286 -9.68 -1.71 -8.36
CA LEU A 286 -10.75 -2.10 -7.47
C LEU A 286 -10.29 -2.09 -6.00
N TYR A 287 -9.14 -2.71 -5.75
CA TYR A 287 -8.59 -2.81 -4.39
C TYR A 287 -8.04 -1.48 -3.84
N LEU A 288 -7.64 -0.53 -4.68
CA LEU A 288 -7.26 0.82 -4.24
C LEU A 288 -8.38 1.50 -3.45
N SER A 289 -9.63 1.37 -3.91
CA SER A 289 -10.80 1.95 -3.22
C SER A 289 -11.01 1.34 -1.84
N VAL A 290 -10.90 0.01 -1.72
CA VAL A 290 -11.03 -0.69 -0.44
C VAL A 290 -9.85 -0.38 0.49
N ASN A 291 -8.63 -0.31 -0.04
CA ASN A 291 -7.45 0.03 0.75
C ASN A 291 -7.49 1.47 1.26
N GLY A 292 -7.98 2.43 0.45
CA GLY A 292 -8.22 3.80 0.90
C GLY A 292 -9.22 3.87 2.04
N MET A 293 -10.32 3.09 1.96
CA MET A 293 -11.29 2.97 3.05
C MET A 293 -10.66 2.39 4.32
N ILE A 294 -9.80 1.36 4.20
CA ILE A 294 -9.10 0.76 5.34
C ILE A 294 -8.15 1.77 5.99
N GLN A 295 -7.45 2.59 5.22
CA GLN A 295 -6.61 3.65 5.78
C GLN A 295 -7.42 4.64 6.62
N GLY A 296 -8.63 5.01 6.18
CA GLY A 296 -9.55 5.82 6.97
C GLY A 296 -10.11 5.11 8.21
N MET A 297 -10.36 3.81 8.11
CA MET A 297 -10.92 3.00 9.19
C MET A 297 -9.95 2.76 10.36
N ARG A 298 -8.65 2.53 10.07
CA ARG A 298 -7.63 2.16 11.09
C ARG A 298 -7.60 3.10 12.30
N PRO A 299 -7.43 4.42 12.13
CA PRO A 299 -7.36 5.32 13.28
C PRO A 299 -8.66 5.40 14.06
N ILE A 300 -9.82 5.27 13.39
CA ILE A 300 -11.11 5.25 14.08
C ILE A 300 -11.23 4.00 14.97
N ILE A 301 -10.81 2.85 14.46
CA ILE A 301 -10.77 1.60 15.25
C ILE A 301 -9.79 1.75 16.40
N GLY A 302 -8.56 2.19 16.16
CA GLY A 302 -7.52 2.37 17.17
C GLY A 302 -7.97 3.29 18.30
N TYR A 303 -8.54 4.43 17.95
CA TYR A 303 -9.07 5.40 18.91
C TYR A 303 -10.20 4.81 19.77
N ASN A 304 -11.23 4.23 19.14
CA ASN A 304 -12.37 3.67 19.87
C ASN A 304 -11.97 2.43 20.71
N TYR A 305 -10.98 1.66 20.25
CA TYR A 305 -10.43 0.55 21.04
C TYR A 305 -9.67 1.05 22.27
N GLY A 306 -8.85 2.11 22.13
CA GLY A 306 -8.20 2.80 23.26
C GLY A 306 -9.21 3.38 24.26
N ALA A 307 -10.31 3.95 23.77
CA ALA A 307 -11.42 4.45 24.58
C ALA A 307 -12.31 3.35 25.18
N LYS A 308 -12.01 2.07 24.96
CA LYS A 308 -12.77 0.90 25.41
C LYS A 308 -14.21 0.81 24.86
N GLU A 309 -14.47 1.50 23.75
CA GLU A 309 -15.77 1.51 23.04
C GLU A 309 -15.89 0.32 22.08
N TYR A 310 -15.78 -0.90 22.58
CA TYR A 310 -15.73 -2.14 21.78
C TYR A 310 -16.99 -2.35 20.92
N LYS A 311 -18.17 -1.95 21.41
CA LYS A 311 -19.41 -2.01 20.61
C LYS A 311 -19.33 -1.11 19.39
N ARG A 312 -18.71 0.07 19.54
CA ARG A 312 -18.52 1.02 18.46
C ARG A 312 -17.48 0.52 17.45
N VAL A 313 -16.38 -0.08 17.92
CA VAL A 313 -15.38 -0.75 17.06
C VAL A 313 -16.05 -1.80 16.16
N ASN A 314 -16.91 -2.66 16.74
CA ASN A 314 -17.61 -3.67 15.95
C ASN A 314 -18.60 -3.07 14.94
N LYS A 315 -19.28 -1.98 15.29
CA LYS A 315 -20.16 -1.26 14.34
C LYS A 315 -19.37 -0.62 13.19
N ILE A 316 -18.19 -0.04 13.47
CA ILE A 316 -17.28 0.52 12.46
C ILE A 316 -16.83 -0.58 11.51
N TYR A 317 -16.38 -1.72 12.04
CA TYR A 317 -15.99 -2.88 11.25
C TYR A 317 -17.11 -3.37 10.33
N ASN A 318 -18.31 -3.57 10.87
CA ASN A 318 -19.45 -4.06 10.08
C ASN A 318 -19.86 -3.07 8.98
N LEU A 319 -19.80 -1.77 9.27
CA LEU A 319 -20.10 -0.75 8.27
C LEU A 319 -19.03 -0.69 7.16
N ALA A 320 -17.76 -0.76 7.54
CA ALA A 320 -16.66 -0.85 6.57
C ALA A 320 -16.77 -2.10 5.70
N LEU A 321 -17.18 -3.23 6.30
CA LEU A 321 -17.41 -4.47 5.57
C LEU A 321 -18.56 -4.33 4.56
N MET A 322 -19.67 -3.67 4.93
CA MET A 322 -20.79 -3.41 4.00
C MET A 322 -20.36 -2.52 2.84
N ILE A 323 -19.58 -1.47 3.10
CA ILE A 323 -19.06 -0.59 2.03
C ILE A 323 -18.12 -1.37 1.11
N ALA A 324 -17.21 -2.19 1.69
CA ALA A 324 -16.32 -3.04 0.91
C ALA A 324 -17.09 -4.05 0.04
N PHE A 325 -18.14 -4.67 0.58
CA PHE A 325 -19.03 -5.54 -0.19
C PHE A 325 -19.66 -4.82 -1.38
N GLY A 326 -20.14 -3.58 -1.17
CA GLY A 326 -20.70 -2.77 -2.25
C GLY A 326 -19.66 -2.49 -3.36
N ILE A 327 -18.44 -2.07 -3.00
CA ILE A 327 -17.35 -1.83 -3.95
C ILE A 327 -17.00 -3.12 -4.71
N MET A 328 -16.82 -4.22 -4.00
CA MET A 328 -16.46 -5.51 -4.61
C MET A 328 -17.60 -6.12 -5.43
N ALA A 329 -18.86 -5.87 -5.07
CA ALA A 329 -20.01 -6.28 -5.87
C ALA A 329 -20.05 -5.56 -7.22
N VAL A 330 -19.75 -4.26 -7.25
CA VAL A 330 -19.59 -3.51 -8.50
C VAL A 330 -18.45 -4.09 -9.34
N GLY A 331 -17.28 -4.37 -8.73
CA GLY A 331 -16.18 -5.02 -9.43
C GLY A 331 -16.52 -6.41 -9.98
N THR A 332 -17.24 -7.22 -9.19
CA THR A 332 -17.73 -8.53 -9.63
C THR A 332 -18.69 -8.38 -10.83
N ALA A 333 -19.63 -7.44 -10.76
CA ALA A 333 -20.58 -7.19 -11.85
C ALA A 333 -19.85 -6.77 -13.14
N LEU A 334 -18.88 -5.87 -13.04
CA LEU A 334 -18.08 -5.44 -14.19
C LEU A 334 -17.33 -6.62 -14.84
N PHE A 335 -16.69 -7.48 -14.05
CA PHE A 335 -15.92 -8.61 -14.57
C PHE A 335 -16.80 -9.77 -15.04
N MET A 336 -18.04 -9.88 -14.55
CA MET A 336 -19.01 -10.86 -15.02
C MET A 336 -19.68 -10.46 -16.34
N PHE A 337 -20.09 -9.18 -16.46
CA PHE A 337 -20.89 -8.73 -17.59
C PHE A 337 -20.08 -8.10 -18.73
N THR A 338 -18.94 -7.47 -18.43
CA THR A 338 -18.10 -6.78 -19.43
C THR A 338 -16.62 -7.23 -19.46
N PRO A 339 -16.29 -8.52 -19.23
CA PRO A 339 -14.90 -8.96 -19.15
C PRO A 339 -14.19 -8.84 -20.51
N GLU A 340 -14.90 -8.99 -21.61
CA GLU A 340 -14.36 -8.89 -22.96
C GLU A 340 -13.87 -7.46 -23.26
N THR A 341 -14.61 -6.45 -22.84
CA THR A 341 -14.22 -5.05 -22.98
C THR A 341 -12.90 -4.79 -22.25
N PHE A 342 -12.76 -5.28 -21.02
CA PHE A 342 -11.52 -5.15 -20.27
C PHE A 342 -10.35 -5.89 -20.91
N MET A 343 -10.56 -7.10 -21.42
CA MET A 343 -9.49 -7.85 -22.10
C MET A 343 -9.04 -7.15 -23.38
N LYS A 344 -9.97 -6.61 -24.18
CA LYS A 344 -9.67 -5.86 -25.42
C LYS A 344 -8.85 -4.59 -25.21
N MET A 345 -8.84 -4.02 -23.99
CA MET A 345 -7.98 -2.88 -23.66
C MET A 345 -6.50 -3.25 -23.60
N PHE A 346 -6.15 -4.53 -23.44
CA PHE A 346 -4.78 -4.99 -23.22
C PHE A 346 -4.25 -5.91 -24.32
N THR A 347 -5.12 -6.55 -25.09
CA THR A 347 -4.71 -7.50 -26.15
C THR A 347 -5.72 -7.51 -27.29
N THR A 348 -5.21 -7.76 -28.49
CA THR A 348 -6.00 -7.94 -29.72
C THR A 348 -6.12 -9.41 -30.12
N GLN A 349 -5.43 -10.34 -29.45
CA GLN A 349 -5.44 -11.76 -29.80
C GLN A 349 -6.75 -12.44 -29.34
N PRO A 350 -7.56 -13.00 -30.25
CA PRO A 350 -8.87 -13.60 -29.93
C PRO A 350 -8.79 -14.75 -28.92
N SER A 351 -7.75 -15.60 -29.03
CA SER A 351 -7.54 -16.73 -28.11
C SER A 351 -7.27 -16.25 -26.66
N THR A 352 -6.44 -15.22 -26.49
CA THR A 352 -6.15 -14.63 -25.20
C THR A 352 -7.37 -13.92 -24.63
N ILE A 353 -8.16 -13.23 -25.46
CA ILE A 353 -9.41 -12.58 -25.01
C ILE A 353 -10.38 -13.64 -24.49
N THR A 354 -10.63 -14.72 -25.26
CA THR A 354 -11.58 -15.76 -24.84
C THR A 354 -11.17 -16.44 -23.53
N ALA A 355 -9.89 -16.81 -23.41
CA ALA A 355 -9.37 -17.41 -22.19
C ALA A 355 -9.38 -16.43 -21.02
N GLY A 356 -9.07 -15.14 -21.25
CA GLY A 356 -9.10 -14.09 -20.25
C GLY A 356 -10.51 -13.76 -19.75
N VAL A 357 -11.51 -13.78 -20.62
CA VAL A 357 -12.94 -13.65 -20.26
C VAL A 357 -13.34 -14.73 -19.24
N SER A 358 -12.97 -15.97 -19.50
CA SER A 358 -13.23 -17.09 -18.57
C SER A 358 -12.49 -16.89 -17.24
N ALA A 359 -11.22 -16.50 -17.29
CA ALA A 359 -10.41 -16.24 -16.08
C ALA A 359 -11.00 -15.13 -15.22
N LEU A 360 -11.35 -13.98 -15.81
CA LEU A 360 -11.93 -12.85 -15.10
C LEU A 360 -13.26 -13.21 -14.42
N ARG A 361 -14.12 -13.96 -15.09
CA ARG A 361 -15.38 -14.44 -14.51
C ARG A 361 -15.15 -15.37 -13.33
N ILE A 362 -14.26 -16.35 -13.44
CA ILE A 362 -13.97 -17.31 -12.37
C ILE A 362 -13.38 -16.58 -11.15
N ILE A 363 -12.37 -15.76 -11.37
CA ILE A 363 -11.67 -15.08 -10.27
C ILE A 363 -12.59 -14.08 -9.55
N SER A 364 -13.43 -13.36 -10.31
CA SER A 364 -14.33 -12.34 -9.72
C SER A 364 -15.38 -12.90 -8.77
N CYS A 365 -15.70 -14.21 -8.84
CA CYS A 365 -16.54 -14.87 -7.85
C CYS A 365 -15.99 -14.72 -6.41
N GLY A 366 -14.68 -14.56 -6.25
CA GLY A 366 -14.04 -14.36 -4.96
C GLY A 366 -14.07 -12.92 -4.43
N PHE A 367 -14.35 -11.91 -5.25
CA PHE A 367 -14.17 -10.50 -4.85
C PHE A 367 -15.03 -10.09 -3.66
N ILE A 368 -16.33 -10.39 -3.70
CA ILE A 368 -17.24 -10.02 -2.60
C ILE A 368 -16.78 -10.68 -1.31
N VAL A 369 -16.41 -11.94 -1.37
CA VAL A 369 -15.96 -12.71 -0.20
C VAL A 369 -14.62 -12.20 0.34
N SER A 370 -13.71 -11.75 -0.56
CA SER A 370 -12.42 -11.19 -0.18
C SER A 370 -12.52 -9.95 0.70
N SER A 371 -13.64 -9.21 0.62
CA SER A 371 -13.90 -8.06 1.51
C SER A 371 -13.73 -8.41 2.98
N VAL A 372 -14.12 -9.62 3.39
CA VAL A 372 -14.03 -10.06 4.78
C VAL A 372 -12.58 -10.16 5.23
N SER A 373 -11.72 -10.82 4.45
CA SER A 373 -10.31 -11.00 4.80
C SER A 373 -9.55 -9.66 4.76
N VAL A 374 -9.82 -8.82 3.76
CA VAL A 374 -9.16 -7.51 3.57
C VAL A 374 -9.54 -6.53 4.68
N VAL A 375 -10.83 -6.40 5.00
CA VAL A 375 -11.31 -5.51 6.07
C VAL A 375 -10.90 -6.03 7.44
N SER A 376 -10.92 -7.36 7.67
CA SER A 376 -10.46 -7.96 8.92
C SER A 376 -8.98 -7.72 9.17
N SER A 377 -8.13 -7.87 8.14
CA SER A 377 -6.70 -7.58 8.23
C SER A 377 -6.45 -6.12 8.63
N GLY A 378 -7.10 -5.17 7.95
CA GLY A 378 -7.01 -3.75 8.28
C GLY A 378 -7.56 -3.40 9.68
N ALA A 379 -8.64 -4.05 10.11
CA ALA A 379 -9.20 -3.89 11.45
C ALA A 379 -8.27 -4.44 12.54
N LEU A 380 -7.64 -5.60 12.32
CA LEU A 380 -6.65 -6.18 13.21
C LEU A 380 -5.43 -5.26 13.37
N GLU A 381 -4.96 -4.65 12.29
CA GLU A 381 -3.93 -3.61 12.38
C GLU A 381 -4.40 -2.44 13.25
N GLY A 382 -5.61 -1.92 13.01
CA GLY A 382 -6.20 -0.86 13.83
C GLY A 382 -6.34 -1.20 15.31
N LEU A 383 -6.56 -2.47 15.66
CA LEU A 383 -6.55 -2.97 17.03
C LEU A 383 -5.15 -3.13 17.65
N GLY A 384 -4.08 -2.88 16.87
CA GLY A 384 -2.71 -3.15 17.29
C GLY A 384 -2.33 -4.64 17.27
N LYS A 385 -3.09 -5.46 16.55
CA LYS A 385 -2.93 -6.91 16.41
C LYS A 385 -2.22 -7.24 15.08
N GLY A 386 -1.00 -6.72 14.89
CA GLY A 386 -0.25 -6.86 13.66
C GLY A 386 0.06 -8.31 13.29
N ASN A 387 0.44 -9.15 14.25
CA ASN A 387 0.74 -10.55 13.99
C ASN A 387 -0.49 -11.34 13.50
N GLU A 388 -1.66 -11.06 14.07
CA GLU A 388 -2.92 -11.66 13.62
C GLU A 388 -3.28 -11.20 12.21
N SER A 389 -3.03 -9.93 11.87
CA SER A 389 -3.19 -9.42 10.50
C SER A 389 -2.25 -10.13 9.53
N LEU A 390 -0.96 -10.27 9.90
CA LEU A 390 0.01 -10.98 9.07
C LEU A 390 -0.36 -12.46 8.88
N ALA A 391 -0.87 -13.13 9.91
CA ALA A 391 -1.33 -14.52 9.80
C ALA A 391 -2.46 -14.65 8.76
N VAL A 392 -3.44 -13.73 8.76
CA VAL A 392 -4.52 -13.69 7.75
C VAL A 392 -3.93 -13.50 6.34
N SER A 393 -2.98 -12.58 6.19
CA SER A 393 -2.36 -12.29 4.90
C SER A 393 -1.49 -13.46 4.40
N LEU A 394 -0.73 -14.13 5.28
CA LEU A 394 0.04 -15.31 4.92
C LEU A 394 -0.85 -16.46 4.45
N LEU A 395 -1.96 -16.69 5.15
CA LEU A 395 -2.96 -17.70 4.72
C LEU A 395 -3.50 -17.37 3.33
N ARG A 396 -3.85 -16.12 3.09
CA ARG A 396 -4.44 -15.65 1.84
C ARG A 396 -3.46 -15.69 0.67
N TYR A 397 -2.23 -15.19 0.85
CA TYR A 397 -1.29 -14.95 -0.25
C TYR A 397 -0.28 -16.07 -0.48
N LEU A 398 -0.06 -16.97 0.50
CA LEU A 398 0.96 -18.01 0.36
C LEU A 398 0.45 -19.40 0.76
N ILE A 399 -0.05 -19.56 1.99
CA ILE A 399 -0.25 -20.88 2.59
C ILE A 399 -1.40 -21.64 1.91
N ILE A 400 -2.46 -20.97 1.48
CA ILE A 400 -3.62 -21.61 0.87
C ILE A 400 -3.54 -21.51 -0.65
N ILE A 401 -3.40 -20.30 -1.21
CA ILE A 401 -3.55 -20.10 -2.65
C ILE A 401 -2.45 -20.78 -3.47
N VAL A 402 -1.19 -20.73 -3.04
CA VAL A 402 -0.08 -21.27 -3.84
C VAL A 402 -0.15 -22.81 -3.92
N PRO A 403 -0.27 -23.56 -2.80
CA PRO A 403 -0.46 -25.01 -2.89
C PRO A 403 -1.73 -25.41 -3.62
N LEU A 404 -2.83 -24.68 -3.39
CA LEU A 404 -4.11 -24.96 -4.05
C LEU A 404 -4.04 -24.73 -5.57
N ALA A 405 -3.41 -23.64 -6.01
CA ALA A 405 -3.18 -23.36 -7.42
C ALA A 405 -2.32 -24.44 -8.06
N PHE A 406 -1.24 -24.86 -7.38
CA PHE A 406 -0.39 -25.94 -7.86
C PHE A 406 -1.15 -27.26 -8.01
N VAL A 407 -1.89 -27.69 -6.97
CA VAL A 407 -2.65 -28.94 -7.00
C VAL A 407 -3.76 -28.89 -8.08
N LEU A 408 -4.59 -27.82 -8.08
CA LEU A 408 -5.67 -27.71 -9.05
C LEU A 408 -5.16 -27.59 -10.48
N SER A 409 -3.98 -27.03 -10.69
CA SER A 409 -3.38 -26.94 -12.02
C SER A 409 -3.04 -28.31 -12.61
N GLN A 410 -2.72 -29.33 -11.79
CA GLN A 410 -2.45 -30.70 -12.25
C GLN A 410 -3.71 -31.39 -12.80
N PHE A 411 -4.89 -31.04 -12.27
CA PHE A 411 -6.16 -31.67 -12.67
C PHE A 411 -6.91 -30.88 -13.73
N PHE A 412 -6.85 -29.55 -13.66
CA PHE A 412 -7.68 -28.65 -14.48
C PHE A 412 -6.85 -27.67 -15.33
N GLY A 413 -5.52 -27.84 -15.37
CA GLY A 413 -4.64 -26.93 -16.11
C GLY A 413 -4.75 -25.49 -15.63
N VAL A 414 -4.71 -24.55 -16.58
CA VAL A 414 -4.78 -23.11 -16.30
C VAL A 414 -6.07 -22.71 -15.54
N SER A 415 -7.21 -23.36 -15.84
CA SER A 415 -8.48 -23.09 -15.17
C SER A 415 -8.42 -23.42 -13.68
N GLY A 416 -7.66 -24.45 -13.29
CA GLY A 416 -7.41 -24.79 -11.88
C GLY A 416 -6.77 -23.66 -11.09
N VAL A 417 -5.83 -22.93 -11.72
CA VAL A 417 -5.20 -21.76 -11.08
C VAL A 417 -6.24 -20.67 -10.82
N TRP A 418 -7.17 -20.42 -11.74
CA TRP A 418 -8.22 -19.41 -11.55
C TRP A 418 -9.20 -19.80 -10.43
N HIS A 419 -9.55 -21.07 -10.33
CA HIS A 419 -10.41 -21.56 -9.25
C HIS A 419 -9.77 -21.44 -7.87
N SER A 420 -8.45 -21.50 -7.75
CA SER A 420 -7.76 -21.33 -6.46
C SER A 420 -8.05 -19.97 -5.81
N PHE A 421 -8.32 -18.91 -6.57
CA PHE A 421 -8.60 -17.58 -6.05
C PHE A 421 -9.84 -17.55 -5.17
N TRP A 422 -11.02 -17.90 -5.72
CA TRP A 422 -12.25 -17.80 -4.96
C TRP A 422 -12.34 -18.82 -3.81
N ILE A 423 -11.75 -20.02 -3.97
CA ILE A 423 -11.68 -21.01 -2.90
C ILE A 423 -10.84 -20.49 -1.74
N THR A 424 -9.68 -19.91 -2.03
CA THR A 424 -8.83 -19.27 -1.01
C THR A 424 -9.56 -18.15 -0.29
N GLU A 425 -10.26 -17.29 -1.03
CA GLU A 425 -11.01 -16.18 -0.42
C GLU A 425 -12.14 -16.70 0.48
N ALA A 426 -12.82 -17.78 0.12
CA ALA A 426 -13.85 -18.38 0.96
C ALA A 426 -13.30 -18.92 2.29
N ILE A 427 -12.17 -19.64 2.23
CA ILE A 427 -11.51 -20.17 3.43
C ILE A 427 -10.97 -19.04 4.31
N THR A 428 -10.26 -18.09 3.71
CA THR A 428 -9.62 -16.99 4.45
C THR A 428 -10.65 -16.02 5.03
N ALA A 429 -11.80 -15.83 4.40
CA ALA A 429 -12.88 -15.03 4.93
C ALA A 429 -13.39 -15.59 6.28
N ILE A 430 -13.63 -16.89 6.34
CA ILE A 430 -14.08 -17.56 7.58
C ILE A 430 -13.01 -17.41 8.68
N VAL A 431 -11.76 -17.75 8.36
CA VAL A 431 -10.65 -17.71 9.32
C VAL A 431 -10.40 -16.29 9.81
N SER A 432 -10.36 -15.31 8.91
CA SER A 432 -10.10 -13.90 9.26
C SER A 432 -11.20 -13.31 10.15
N TYR A 433 -12.46 -13.64 9.87
CA TYR A 433 -13.56 -13.22 10.70
C TYR A 433 -13.49 -13.80 12.13
N ILE A 434 -13.14 -15.09 12.25
CA ILE A 434 -12.93 -15.74 13.55
C ILE A 434 -11.78 -15.10 14.32
N ILE A 435 -10.64 -14.84 13.65
CA ILE A 435 -9.48 -14.19 14.26
C ILE A 435 -9.86 -12.78 14.74
N TYR A 436 -10.55 -11.97 13.91
CA TYR A 436 -11.00 -10.64 14.28
C TYR A 436 -11.93 -10.67 15.51
N LYS A 437 -12.94 -11.55 15.52
CA LYS A 437 -13.85 -11.68 16.65
C LYS A 437 -13.13 -12.08 17.94
N LYS A 438 -12.21 -13.04 17.88
CA LYS A 438 -11.39 -13.44 19.03
C LYS A 438 -10.48 -12.31 19.52
N ALA A 439 -9.87 -11.53 18.59
CA ALA A 439 -9.00 -10.42 18.93
C ALA A 439 -9.77 -9.27 19.62
N LEU A 440 -11.00 -9.00 19.19
CA LEU A 440 -11.86 -7.98 19.81
C LEU A 440 -12.35 -8.40 21.23
N LEU A 441 -12.55 -9.69 21.46
CA LEU A 441 -13.02 -10.23 22.76
C LEU A 441 -11.90 -10.43 23.79
N LYS A 442 -10.65 -10.61 23.35
CA LYS A 442 -9.48 -10.67 24.24
C LYS A 442 -9.21 -9.26 24.80
N LYS A 443 -9.77 -8.99 26.00
CA LYS A 443 -9.57 -7.76 26.78
C LYS A 443 -8.13 -7.60 27.24
#